data_4a5ee3fcdc7bda9489ac218e41c4b3e5
#
_entry.id   4a5ee3fcdc7bda9489ac218e41c4b3e5
#
_cell.length_a   1.000
_cell.length_b   1.000
_cell.length_c   1.000
_cell.angle_alpha   90.00
_cell.angle_beta   90.00
_cell.angle_gamma   90.00
#
_symmetry.space_group_name_H-M   'P 1'
#
loop_
_entity.id
_entity.type
_entity.pdbx_description
1 polymer ?
#
loop_
_entity_poly.entity_id
_entity_poly.type
_entity_poly.pdbx_seq_one_letter_code
_entity_poly.pdbx_strand_id
1 'polypeptide(L)'
;KEKQKKVQKRASAGVSIEKRPLEVETREEFGHWEMDTVKGKRGVTKSCLLVLSERKTRMELIFKIANQGAAAVVEALDSLERKWGEQFPIMFKTITVDNGVEFSDTEGIERSVFDNQKKRTSLFYCHAYSSWERGTNENINKMIRRHIPKGVDFDDKTDDDIIYVENWINSYPRRLFRFQTSKALFDAEMEKLG
;
A
#
# COMPACT_ATOMS: atom_id res chain seq x y z
N LYS A 1 -40.14 -4.25 8.16
CA LYS A 1 -38.99 -4.08 9.08
C LYS A 1 -37.82 -3.60 8.24
N GLU A 2 -37.57 -2.30 8.21
CA GLU A 2 -36.39 -1.69 7.57
C GLU A 2 -35.14 -2.17 8.27
N LYS A 3 -34.23 -2.82 7.53
CA LYS A 3 -32.90 -3.12 7.99
C LYS A 3 -32.12 -1.81 8.08
N GLN A 4 -31.94 -1.29 9.28
CA GLN A 4 -30.98 -0.23 9.55
C GLN A 4 -29.61 -0.69 9.02
N LYS A 5 -29.13 -0.06 7.93
CA LYS A 5 -27.75 -0.20 7.47
C LYS A 5 -26.87 0.34 8.60
N LYS A 6 -26.08 -0.52 9.26
CA LYS A 6 -25.01 -0.08 10.14
C LYS A 6 -24.09 0.82 9.34
N VAL A 7 -24.17 2.10 9.59
CA VAL A 7 -23.19 3.08 9.09
C VAL A 7 -21.85 2.71 9.75
N GLN A 8 -20.94 2.10 9.00
CA GLN A 8 -19.58 1.93 9.47
C GLN A 8 -19.04 3.32 9.79
N LYS A 9 -18.59 3.52 11.04
CA LYS A 9 -17.87 4.73 11.42
C LYS A 9 -16.69 4.86 10.48
N ARG A 10 -16.71 5.87 9.61
CA ARG A 10 -15.61 6.21 8.72
C ARG A 10 -14.44 6.62 9.58
N ALA A 11 -13.24 6.19 9.22
CA ALA A 11 -12.03 6.78 9.72
C ALA A 11 -12.11 8.27 9.38
N SER A 12 -12.20 9.12 10.38
CA SER A 12 -12.24 10.55 10.20
C SER A 12 -10.90 11.12 10.61
N ALA A 13 -10.49 12.15 9.94
CA ALA A 13 -9.52 13.12 10.41
C ALA A 13 -8.04 12.92 10.06
N GLY A 14 -7.72 12.21 9.00
CA GLY A 14 -6.43 12.40 8.33
C GLY A 14 -6.47 13.56 7.33
N VAL A 15 -5.34 13.90 6.75
CA VAL A 15 -5.23 14.96 5.75
C VAL A 15 -5.92 14.52 4.46
N SER A 16 -6.84 15.34 3.94
CA SER A 16 -7.52 15.07 2.66
C SER A 16 -6.53 15.05 1.50
N ILE A 17 -6.80 14.22 0.49
CA ILE A 17 -6.08 14.17 -0.78
C ILE A 17 -6.00 15.54 -1.48
N GLU A 18 -6.95 16.44 -1.24
CA GLU A 18 -6.92 17.81 -1.76
C GLU A 18 -5.71 18.63 -1.29
N LYS A 19 -5.12 18.26 -0.15
CA LYS A 19 -3.91 18.87 0.39
C LYS A 19 -2.62 18.15 -0.01
N ARG A 20 -2.75 17.09 -0.79
CA ARG A 20 -1.60 16.35 -1.31
C ARG A 20 -0.85 17.23 -2.33
N PRO A 21 0.49 17.25 -2.31
CA PRO A 21 1.29 17.99 -3.26
C PRO A 21 0.91 17.65 -4.71
N LEU A 22 0.83 18.65 -5.58
CA LEU A 22 0.40 18.47 -6.98
C LEU A 22 1.37 17.60 -7.79
N GLU A 23 2.65 17.63 -7.46
CA GLU A 23 3.69 16.80 -8.09
C GLU A 23 3.40 15.31 -7.98
N VAL A 24 2.64 14.88 -6.96
CA VAL A 24 2.22 13.48 -6.81
C VAL A 24 1.31 13.03 -7.95
N GLU A 25 0.55 13.96 -8.54
CA GLU A 25 -0.37 13.63 -9.65
C GLU A 25 0.35 13.32 -10.96
N THR A 26 1.48 13.95 -11.22
CA THR A 26 2.25 13.76 -12.46
C THR A 26 2.88 12.38 -12.56
N ARG A 27 3.11 11.72 -11.40
CA ARG A 27 3.79 10.42 -11.30
C ARG A 27 5.23 10.45 -11.84
N GLU A 28 5.85 11.61 -11.85
CA GLU A 28 7.22 11.81 -12.32
C GLU A 28 8.23 11.75 -11.17
N GLU A 29 7.79 12.08 -9.96
CA GLU A 29 8.62 12.02 -8.77
C GLU A 29 8.53 10.65 -8.10
N PHE A 30 9.69 10.13 -7.66
CA PHE A 30 9.82 8.89 -6.90
C PHE A 30 9.49 9.10 -5.41
N GLY A 31 8.90 8.08 -4.79
CA GLY A 31 8.63 8.05 -3.35
C GLY A 31 7.19 8.35 -2.97
N HIS A 32 6.27 8.35 -3.92
CA HIS A 32 4.84 8.53 -3.66
C HIS A 32 4.09 7.21 -3.86
N TRP A 33 3.44 6.74 -2.79
CA TRP A 33 2.82 5.42 -2.72
C TRP A 33 1.30 5.47 -2.58
N GLU A 34 0.64 4.46 -3.11
CA GLU A 34 -0.74 4.13 -2.80
C GLU A 34 -0.74 2.87 -1.95
N MET A 35 -1.50 2.82 -0.86
CA MET A 35 -1.58 1.66 0.02
C MET A 35 -3.01 1.13 0.08
N ASP A 36 -3.18 -0.19 0.00
CA ASP A 36 -4.46 -0.88 0.01
C ASP A 36 -4.35 -2.23 0.71
N THR A 37 -5.47 -2.83 1.06
CA THR A 37 -5.53 -4.19 1.60
C THR A 37 -6.30 -5.13 0.68
N VAL A 38 -5.79 -6.33 0.49
CA VAL A 38 -6.45 -7.40 -0.25
C VAL A 38 -6.94 -8.48 0.71
N LYS A 39 -8.25 -8.71 0.75
CA LYS A 39 -8.88 -9.69 1.66
C LYS A 39 -8.82 -11.10 1.10
N GLY A 40 -8.56 -12.07 1.96
CA GLY A 40 -8.65 -13.48 1.64
C GLY A 40 -10.09 -14.00 1.56
N LYS A 41 -10.29 -15.26 1.90
CA LYS A 41 -11.61 -15.92 1.91
C LYS A 41 -12.53 -15.32 2.97
N ARG A 42 -13.67 -14.81 2.54
CA ARG A 42 -14.62 -14.15 3.43
C ARG A 42 -15.10 -15.09 4.53
N GLY A 43 -15.07 -14.63 5.77
CA GLY A 43 -15.55 -15.35 6.94
C GLY A 43 -14.65 -16.49 7.43
N VAL A 44 -13.50 -16.71 6.79
CA VAL A 44 -12.52 -17.75 7.13
C VAL A 44 -11.15 -17.12 7.41
N THR A 45 -10.56 -16.47 6.42
CA THR A 45 -9.21 -15.87 6.50
C THR A 45 -9.17 -14.73 7.51
N LYS A 46 -8.22 -14.76 8.43
CA LYS A 46 -7.91 -13.66 9.37
C LYS A 46 -6.90 -12.70 8.79
N SER A 47 -5.84 -13.24 8.17
CA SER A 47 -4.80 -12.45 7.53
C SER A 47 -5.31 -11.71 6.29
N CYS A 48 -4.61 -10.67 5.89
CA CYS A 48 -4.83 -10.02 4.61
C CYS A 48 -3.47 -9.64 3.99
N LEU A 49 -3.47 -9.21 2.72
CA LEU A 49 -2.29 -8.65 2.12
C LEU A 49 -2.35 -7.13 2.22
N LEU A 50 -1.29 -6.54 2.74
CA LEU A 50 -1.02 -5.11 2.63
C LEU A 50 -0.22 -4.91 1.35
N VAL A 51 -0.69 -4.02 0.48
CA VAL A 51 -0.08 -3.74 -0.83
C VAL A 51 0.28 -2.27 -0.89
N LEU A 52 1.54 -1.97 -1.17
CA LEU A 52 2.01 -0.63 -1.43
C LEU A 52 2.47 -0.55 -2.89
N SER A 53 1.90 0.39 -3.64
CA SER A 53 2.19 0.64 -5.05
C SER A 53 2.94 1.97 -5.19
N GLU A 54 4.18 1.95 -5.66
CA GLU A 54 4.92 3.17 -5.98
C GLU A 54 4.40 3.78 -7.28
N ARG A 55 4.09 5.08 -7.28
CA ARG A 55 3.32 5.72 -8.35
C ARG A 55 4.09 5.93 -9.65
N LYS A 56 5.40 6.18 -9.58
CA LYS A 56 6.28 6.42 -10.75
C LYS A 56 6.68 5.10 -11.42
N THR A 57 7.26 4.20 -10.66
CA THR A 57 7.86 2.96 -11.15
C THR A 57 6.88 1.79 -11.24
N ARG A 58 5.71 1.92 -10.57
CA ARG A 58 4.75 0.83 -10.38
C ARG A 58 5.33 -0.36 -9.64
N MET A 59 6.34 -0.12 -8.80
CA MET A 59 6.87 -1.12 -7.88
C MET A 59 5.81 -1.46 -6.84
N GLU A 60 5.64 -2.75 -6.62
CA GLU A 60 4.72 -3.27 -5.61
C GLU A 60 5.51 -3.89 -4.46
N LEU A 61 5.10 -3.55 -3.24
CA LEU A 61 5.53 -4.25 -2.04
C LEU A 61 4.29 -4.93 -1.46
N ILE A 62 4.37 -6.23 -1.20
CA ILE A 62 3.22 -7.03 -0.75
C ILE A 62 3.59 -7.78 0.53
N PHE A 63 2.85 -7.53 1.60
CA PHE A 63 3.07 -8.16 2.89
C PHE A 63 1.83 -8.92 3.34
N LYS A 64 2.02 -10.12 3.86
CA LYS A 64 0.97 -10.79 4.62
C LYS A 64 0.97 -10.23 6.04
N ILE A 65 -0.15 -9.62 6.44
CA ILE A 65 -0.35 -9.09 7.79
C ILE A 65 -1.39 -9.91 8.54
N ALA A 66 -1.27 -9.97 9.85
CA ALA A 66 -2.04 -10.89 10.70
C ALA A 66 -3.56 -10.69 10.62
N ASN A 67 -4.01 -9.46 10.37
CA ASN A 67 -5.42 -9.09 10.22
C ASN A 67 -5.55 -7.73 9.53
N GLN A 68 -6.79 -7.39 9.15
CA GLN A 68 -7.12 -6.09 8.57
C GLN A 68 -7.38 -5.05 9.68
N GLY A 69 -6.42 -4.84 10.55
CA GLY A 69 -6.49 -3.85 11.64
C GLY A 69 -5.41 -2.80 11.53
N ALA A 70 -5.66 -1.62 12.11
CA ALA A 70 -4.72 -0.49 12.07
C ALA A 70 -3.36 -0.86 12.69
N ALA A 71 -3.35 -1.58 13.79
CA ALA A 71 -2.11 -2.02 14.44
C ALA A 71 -1.25 -2.91 13.53
N ALA A 72 -1.85 -3.83 12.77
CA ALA A 72 -1.10 -4.70 11.84
C ALA A 72 -0.51 -3.92 10.66
N VAL A 73 -1.19 -2.88 10.19
CA VAL A 73 -0.67 -1.96 9.16
C VAL A 73 0.53 -1.17 9.69
N VAL A 74 0.42 -0.61 10.90
CA VAL A 74 1.52 0.13 11.54
C VAL A 74 2.73 -0.77 11.76
N GLU A 75 2.54 -1.99 12.26
CA GLU A 75 3.61 -2.97 12.47
C GLU A 75 4.36 -3.32 11.17
N ALA A 76 3.63 -3.50 10.07
CA ALA A 76 4.23 -3.74 8.75
C ALA A 76 5.08 -2.55 8.30
N LEU A 77 4.61 -1.32 8.48
CA LEU A 77 5.38 -0.11 8.15
C LEU A 77 6.57 0.09 9.09
N ASP A 78 6.43 -0.23 10.39
CA ASP A 78 7.54 -0.21 11.35
C ASP A 78 8.65 -1.19 10.94
N SER A 79 8.27 -2.39 10.51
CA SER A 79 9.22 -3.40 10.02
C SER A 79 9.90 -2.94 8.73
N LEU A 80 9.16 -2.29 7.85
CA LEU A 80 9.69 -1.74 6.60
C LEU A 80 10.68 -0.59 6.86
N GLU A 81 10.36 0.31 7.79
CA GLU A 81 11.26 1.40 8.19
C GLU A 81 12.53 0.87 8.86
N ARG A 82 12.43 -0.15 9.73
CA ARG A 82 13.64 -0.79 10.30
C ARG A 82 14.54 -1.40 9.22
N LYS A 83 13.96 -1.95 8.15
CA LYS A 83 14.71 -2.52 7.02
C LYS A 83 15.46 -1.45 6.22
N TRP A 84 14.83 -0.30 5.97
CA TRP A 84 15.37 0.76 5.10
C TRP A 84 16.09 1.87 5.85
N GLY A 85 15.89 1.99 7.18
CA GLY A 85 16.54 2.97 8.04
C GLY A 85 16.34 4.41 7.55
N GLU A 86 17.43 5.13 7.43
CA GLU A 86 17.44 6.55 7.05
C GLU A 86 16.96 6.81 5.61
N GLN A 87 16.96 5.79 4.76
CA GLN A 87 16.43 5.90 3.38
C GLN A 87 14.90 5.89 3.36
N PHE A 88 14.23 5.37 4.40
CA PHE A 88 12.77 5.23 4.40
C PHE A 88 12.03 6.55 4.09
N PRO A 89 12.30 7.68 4.75
CA PRO A 89 11.58 8.93 4.48
C PRO A 89 11.80 9.48 3.05
N ILE A 90 12.92 9.12 2.43
CA ILE A 90 13.22 9.50 1.04
C ILE A 90 12.43 8.63 0.06
N MET A 91 12.32 7.34 0.36
CA MET A 91 11.58 6.36 -0.43
C MET A 91 10.07 6.45 -0.26
N PHE A 92 9.59 6.88 0.91
CA PHE A 92 8.17 6.92 1.29
C PHE A 92 7.77 8.34 1.68
N LYS A 93 7.90 9.28 0.74
CA LYS A 93 7.55 10.70 0.94
C LYS A 93 6.09 10.88 1.31
N THR A 94 5.20 10.23 0.55
CA THR A 94 3.76 10.24 0.81
C THR A 94 3.15 8.88 0.62
N ILE A 95 2.11 8.58 1.40
CA ILE A 95 1.26 7.41 1.23
C ILE A 95 -0.19 7.89 1.07
N THR A 96 -0.89 7.42 0.06
CA THR A 96 -2.31 7.71 -0.17
C THR A 96 -3.14 6.46 0.09
N VAL A 97 -4.19 6.59 0.90
CA VAL A 97 -5.08 5.50 1.31
C VAL A 97 -6.55 5.87 1.09
N ASP A 98 -7.43 4.87 1.15
CA ASP A 98 -8.86 5.14 1.30
C ASP A 98 -9.24 5.37 2.78
N ASN A 99 -10.54 5.51 3.04
CA ASN A 99 -11.07 5.70 4.39
C ASN A 99 -11.36 4.35 5.09
N GLY A 100 -10.56 3.31 4.82
CA GLY A 100 -10.65 2.03 5.50
C GLY A 100 -10.29 2.14 6.99
N VAL A 101 -10.95 1.33 7.83
CA VAL A 101 -10.67 1.33 9.28
C VAL A 101 -9.25 0.88 9.59
N GLU A 102 -8.65 0.09 8.71
CA GLU A 102 -7.26 -0.34 8.78
C GLU A 102 -6.24 0.80 8.66
N PHE A 103 -6.65 1.93 8.10
CA PHE A 103 -5.81 3.12 7.95
C PHE A 103 -6.20 4.23 8.95
N SER A 104 -6.95 3.93 9.99
CA SER A 104 -7.45 4.93 10.95
C SER A 104 -6.40 5.46 11.92
N ASP A 105 -5.29 4.75 12.09
CA ASP A 105 -4.17 5.19 12.95
C ASP A 105 -3.19 6.05 12.15
N THR A 106 -3.59 7.30 11.89
CA THR A 106 -2.78 8.28 11.16
C THR A 106 -1.43 8.51 11.83
N GLU A 107 -1.42 8.69 13.15
CA GLU A 107 -0.20 8.94 13.92
C GLU A 107 0.75 7.75 13.84
N GLY A 108 0.25 6.52 14.04
CA GLY A 108 1.05 5.31 13.93
C GLY A 108 1.65 5.10 12.54
N ILE A 109 0.90 5.47 11.47
CA ILE A 109 1.40 5.38 10.09
C ILE A 109 2.48 6.44 9.82
N GLU A 110 2.29 7.66 10.29
CA GLU A 110 3.18 8.79 9.98
C GLU A 110 4.43 8.86 10.86
N ARG A 111 4.37 8.40 12.12
CA ARG A 111 5.51 8.48 13.05
C ARG A 111 6.65 7.55 12.64
N SER A 112 7.89 7.97 12.88
CA SER A 112 9.03 7.08 12.77
C SER A 112 9.10 6.09 13.96
N VAL A 113 9.51 4.86 13.68
CA VAL A 113 9.78 3.84 14.71
C VAL A 113 11.03 4.14 15.53
N PHE A 114 11.94 4.95 14.98
CA PHE A 114 13.20 5.33 15.63
C PHE A 114 13.06 6.60 16.49
N ASP A 115 12.11 7.48 16.15
CA ASP A 115 11.87 8.74 16.85
C ASP A 115 10.41 9.16 16.67
N ASN A 116 9.61 8.98 17.70
CA ASN A 116 8.18 9.26 17.67
C ASN A 116 7.85 10.76 17.41
N GLN A 117 8.80 11.66 17.55
CA GLN A 117 8.61 13.08 17.24
C GLN A 117 8.85 13.40 15.76
N LYS A 118 9.43 12.46 15.01
CA LYS A 118 9.66 12.60 13.58
C LYS A 118 8.62 11.86 12.76
N LYS A 119 8.29 12.42 11.63
CA LYS A 119 7.47 11.75 10.62
C LYS A 119 8.35 10.97 9.65
N ARG A 120 7.99 9.72 9.40
CA ARG A 120 8.60 8.88 8.35
C ARG A 120 7.95 9.07 6.99
N THR A 121 6.69 9.54 6.95
CA THR A 121 5.91 9.76 5.72
C THR A 121 4.79 10.76 5.98
N SER A 122 4.15 11.26 4.92
CA SER A 122 2.91 12.04 5.01
C SER A 122 1.75 11.22 4.45
N LEU A 123 0.67 11.08 5.23
CA LEU A 123 -0.50 10.27 4.88
C LEU A 123 -1.64 11.14 4.34
N PHE A 124 -2.21 10.75 3.20
CA PHE A 124 -3.34 11.40 2.57
C PHE A 124 -4.50 10.44 2.35
N TYR A 125 -5.72 10.92 2.59
CA TYR A 125 -6.95 10.14 2.46
C TYR A 125 -7.73 10.55 1.22
N CYS A 126 -8.08 9.58 0.37
CA CYS A 126 -8.98 9.77 -0.76
C CYS A 126 -10.37 10.22 -0.30
N HIS A 127 -11.11 10.86 -1.21
CA HIS A 127 -12.52 11.12 -0.97
C HIS A 127 -13.31 9.81 -0.80
N ALA A 128 -14.36 9.86 -0.01
CA ALA A 128 -15.21 8.71 0.16
C ALA A 128 -15.83 8.30 -1.19
N TYR A 129 -15.80 6.98 -1.49
CA TYR A 129 -16.31 6.40 -2.74
C TYR A 129 -15.55 6.78 -4.01
N SER A 130 -14.35 7.34 -3.91
CA SER A 130 -13.54 7.79 -5.05
C SER A 130 -12.39 6.82 -5.36
N SER A 131 -12.72 5.57 -5.69
CA SER A 131 -11.72 4.53 -5.99
C SER A 131 -10.83 4.87 -7.18
N TRP A 132 -11.29 5.74 -8.09
CA TRP A 132 -10.51 6.22 -9.24
C TRP A 132 -9.30 7.09 -8.85
N GLU A 133 -9.30 7.70 -7.66
CA GLU A 133 -8.16 8.46 -7.14
C GLU A 133 -6.94 7.58 -6.84
N ARG A 134 -7.14 6.25 -6.80
CA ARG A 134 -6.12 5.21 -6.65
C ARG A 134 -6.16 4.24 -7.84
N GLY A 135 -6.05 4.77 -9.04
CA GLY A 135 -6.24 4.01 -10.29
C GLY A 135 -5.27 2.83 -10.50
N THR A 136 -4.21 2.73 -9.71
CA THR A 136 -3.23 1.63 -9.78
C THR A 136 -3.75 0.37 -9.10
N ASN A 137 -4.46 0.50 -7.98
CA ASN A 137 -4.83 -0.62 -7.10
C ASN A 137 -5.72 -1.67 -7.78
N GLU A 138 -6.66 -1.27 -8.64
CA GLU A 138 -7.54 -2.23 -9.31
C GLU A 138 -6.76 -3.19 -10.22
N ASN A 139 -5.78 -2.67 -10.97
CA ASN A 139 -4.96 -3.48 -11.86
C ASN A 139 -4.05 -4.42 -11.08
N ILE A 140 -3.46 -3.94 -9.98
CA ILE A 140 -2.61 -4.75 -9.10
C ILE A 140 -3.42 -5.86 -8.45
N ASN A 141 -4.60 -5.55 -7.95
CA ASN A 141 -5.50 -6.57 -7.40
C ASN A 141 -5.83 -7.65 -8.44
N LYS A 142 -6.04 -7.30 -9.71
CA LYS A 142 -6.22 -8.28 -10.80
C LYS A 142 -4.97 -9.14 -11.02
N MET A 143 -3.76 -8.56 -10.94
CA MET A 143 -2.51 -9.31 -11.09
C MET A 143 -2.29 -10.27 -9.91
N ILE A 144 -2.50 -9.83 -8.67
CA ILE A 144 -2.46 -10.69 -7.48
C ILE A 144 -3.44 -11.85 -7.63
N ARG A 145 -4.67 -11.58 -8.11
CA ARG A 145 -5.73 -12.58 -8.27
C ARG A 145 -5.47 -13.63 -9.38
N ARG A 146 -4.51 -13.42 -10.26
CA ARG A 146 -4.04 -14.46 -11.19
C ARG A 146 -3.28 -15.59 -10.46
N HIS A 147 -2.56 -15.27 -9.39
CA HIS A 147 -1.80 -16.22 -8.59
C HIS A 147 -2.55 -16.69 -7.35
N ILE A 148 -3.31 -15.80 -6.74
CA ILE A 148 -4.11 -16.06 -5.54
C ILE A 148 -5.57 -15.71 -5.85
N PRO A 149 -6.38 -16.63 -6.43
CA PRO A 149 -7.77 -16.38 -6.79
C PRO A 149 -8.64 -15.95 -5.59
N LYS A 150 -9.79 -15.34 -5.89
CA LYS A 150 -10.79 -15.05 -4.85
C LYS A 150 -11.23 -16.34 -4.18
N GLY A 151 -11.41 -16.29 -2.85
CA GLY A 151 -11.84 -17.45 -2.07
C GLY A 151 -10.70 -18.34 -1.56
N VAL A 152 -9.44 -18.04 -1.92
CA VAL A 152 -8.28 -18.68 -1.30
C VAL A 152 -8.08 -18.14 0.11
N ASP A 153 -7.76 -19.04 1.04
CA ASP A 153 -7.40 -18.68 2.40
C ASP A 153 -5.93 -18.19 2.43
N PHE A 154 -5.72 -16.95 2.87
CA PHE A 154 -4.36 -16.43 3.00
C PHE A 154 -3.63 -16.99 4.20
N ASP A 155 -4.35 -17.52 5.21
CA ASP A 155 -3.72 -18.15 6.36
C ASP A 155 -2.92 -19.39 5.96
N ASP A 156 -3.34 -20.07 4.86
CA ASP A 156 -2.63 -21.22 4.26
C ASP A 156 -1.44 -20.82 3.38
N LYS A 157 -1.23 -19.52 3.12
CA LYS A 157 -0.13 -19.05 2.28
C LYS A 157 1.10 -18.72 3.12
N THR A 158 2.25 -19.18 2.66
CA THR A 158 3.55 -18.81 3.25
C THR A 158 4.00 -17.43 2.81
N ASP A 159 4.98 -16.86 3.49
CA ASP A 159 5.61 -15.61 3.06
C ASP A 159 6.31 -15.79 1.70
N ASP A 160 6.88 -16.97 1.44
CA ASP A 160 7.49 -17.29 0.14
C ASP A 160 6.47 -17.29 -1.00
N ASP A 161 5.23 -17.75 -0.77
CA ASP A 161 4.14 -17.65 -1.76
C ASP A 161 3.85 -16.18 -2.10
N ILE A 162 3.87 -15.30 -1.11
CA ILE A 162 3.61 -13.86 -1.29
C ILE A 162 4.78 -13.18 -2.00
N ILE A 163 6.02 -13.49 -1.59
CA ILE A 163 7.24 -13.00 -2.23
C ILE A 163 7.30 -13.45 -3.70
N TYR A 164 6.88 -14.68 -4.01
CA TYR A 164 6.78 -15.13 -5.40
C TYR A 164 5.84 -14.25 -6.23
N VAL A 165 4.65 -13.95 -5.70
CA VAL A 165 3.66 -13.11 -6.39
C VAL A 165 4.19 -11.69 -6.58
N GLU A 166 4.80 -11.11 -5.55
CA GLU A 166 5.43 -9.78 -5.59
C GLU A 166 6.51 -9.73 -6.68
N ASN A 167 7.43 -10.68 -6.68
CA ASN A 167 8.51 -10.77 -7.66
C ASN A 167 7.97 -10.93 -9.08
N TRP A 168 6.96 -11.78 -9.27
CA TRP A 168 6.34 -11.94 -10.57
C TRP A 168 5.73 -10.64 -11.09
N ILE A 169 4.98 -9.92 -10.25
CA ILE A 169 4.36 -8.63 -10.62
C ILE A 169 5.43 -7.60 -10.97
N ASN A 170 6.50 -7.52 -10.19
CA ASN A 170 7.57 -6.53 -10.35
C ASN A 170 8.50 -6.84 -11.53
N SER A 171 8.59 -8.10 -11.93
CA SER A 171 9.37 -8.56 -13.10
C SER A 171 8.54 -8.62 -14.38
N TYR A 172 7.23 -8.31 -14.32
CA TYR A 172 6.37 -8.35 -15.49
C TYR A 172 6.64 -7.13 -16.39
N PRO A 173 7.01 -7.34 -17.69
CA PRO A 173 7.28 -6.24 -18.63
C PRO A 173 6.02 -5.41 -18.86
N ARG A 174 6.12 -4.11 -18.68
CA ARG A 174 4.98 -3.19 -18.80
C ARG A 174 5.04 -2.38 -20.10
N ARG A 175 3.99 -2.45 -20.88
CA ARG A 175 3.86 -1.68 -22.12
C ARG A 175 4.01 -0.17 -21.87
N LEU A 176 3.49 0.33 -20.74
CA LEU A 176 3.63 1.70 -20.28
C LEU A 176 5.11 2.16 -20.20
N PHE A 177 6.02 1.25 -19.87
CA PHE A 177 7.45 1.49 -19.70
C PHE A 177 8.28 0.94 -20.87
N ARG A 178 7.71 0.88 -22.07
CA ARG A 178 8.38 0.31 -23.25
C ARG A 178 8.97 -1.08 -22.97
N PHE A 179 8.18 -1.91 -22.26
CA PHE A 179 8.52 -3.27 -21.84
C PHE A 179 9.61 -3.39 -20.78
N GLN A 180 10.02 -2.30 -20.14
CA GLN A 180 10.80 -2.38 -18.91
C GLN A 180 9.93 -2.89 -17.76
N THR A 181 10.58 -3.45 -16.73
CA THR A 181 9.92 -3.96 -15.52
C THR A 181 9.85 -2.88 -14.44
N SER A 182 8.87 -2.99 -13.54
CA SER A 182 8.77 -2.11 -12.38
C SER A 182 10.02 -2.19 -11.50
N LYS A 183 10.57 -3.41 -11.33
CA LYS A 183 11.79 -3.61 -10.56
C LYS A 183 12.98 -2.86 -11.16
N ALA A 184 13.22 -2.95 -12.46
CA ALA A 184 14.34 -2.27 -13.10
C ALA A 184 14.26 -0.75 -12.95
N LEU A 185 13.04 -0.18 -13.06
CA LEU A 185 12.83 1.25 -12.87
C LEU A 185 13.02 1.67 -11.40
N PHE A 186 12.55 0.85 -10.48
CA PHE A 186 12.72 1.10 -9.04
C PHE A 186 14.20 1.05 -8.65
N ASP A 187 14.93 0.03 -9.09
CA ASP A 187 16.38 -0.11 -8.84
C ASP A 187 17.14 1.12 -9.37
N ALA A 188 16.79 1.62 -10.56
CA ALA A 188 17.40 2.83 -11.13
C ALA A 188 17.10 4.10 -10.32
N GLU A 189 15.93 4.21 -9.67
CA GLU A 189 15.65 5.31 -8.74
C GLU A 189 16.45 5.15 -7.43
N MET A 190 16.58 3.92 -6.94
CA MET A 190 17.38 3.63 -5.73
C MET A 190 18.86 3.96 -5.92
N GLU A 191 19.44 3.67 -7.08
CA GLU A 191 20.82 4.02 -7.41
C GLU A 191 21.08 5.54 -7.37
N LYS A 192 20.07 6.37 -7.61
CA LYS A 192 20.19 7.84 -7.52
C LYS A 192 20.18 8.35 -6.07
N LEU A 193 19.73 7.54 -5.12
CA LEU A 193 19.63 7.91 -3.71
C LEU A 193 20.90 7.54 -2.92
N GLY A 194 21.70 6.62 -3.43
CA GLY A 194 22.91 6.10 -2.80
C GLY A 194 24.14 6.68 -3.29
#